data_b883d861f38577cd5e94f473a50b7022
#
_entry.id   b883d861f38577cd5e94f473a50b7022
#
_cell.length_a   1.000
_cell.length_b   1.000
_cell.length_c   1.000
_cell.angle_alpha   90.00
_cell.angle_beta   90.00
_cell.angle_gamma   90.00
#
_symmetry.space_group_name_H-M   'P 1'
#
loop_
_entity.id
_entity.type
_entity.pdbx_description
1 polymer ?
#
loop_
_entity_poly.entity_id
_entity_poly.type
_entity_poly.pdbx_seq_one_letter_code
_entity_poly.pdbx_strand_id
1 'polypeptide(L)'
;MRMNAFKKITIALLLCYLPFQGMAWGLLGHRIVGEIADRHLTKKARKAIASILGNESPAITSNWADFVKSDSNYNYLSNWHYINLKAGMSQQEVVSYLEKDTATNAYTRINFMVDALKNKNLSQADKLLYLRMLIHLVGDIHQPLHVGRPDDLGGNRIRVLWFNESYNLHQLWDDVLVSFQKLSYTEYATAINYVTKDQTKTLQQEPVSLWFYNSYQIAEKIYGDVAGKEDKLSYAYNFKYKSIMEQQLLKAGVHLAGMLNEIFN
;
A
#
# COMPACT_ATOMS: atom_id res chain seq x y z
N MET A 1 -49.48 -1.40 2.31
CA MET A 1 -49.08 -0.17 3.02
C MET A 1 -48.08 0.59 2.14
N ARG A 2 -48.46 1.70 1.50
CA ARG A 2 -47.55 2.48 0.63
C ARG A 2 -46.71 3.39 1.49
N MET A 3 -45.40 3.16 1.52
CA MET A 3 -44.44 4.06 2.15
C MET A 3 -44.47 5.44 1.46
N ASN A 4 -44.58 6.52 2.24
CA ASN A 4 -44.58 7.89 1.72
C ASN A 4 -43.28 8.19 0.97
N ALA A 5 -43.36 8.95 -0.13
CA ALA A 5 -42.21 9.32 -0.97
C ALA A 5 -41.04 9.97 -0.17
N PHE A 6 -41.40 10.73 0.88
CA PHE A 6 -40.39 11.33 1.80
C PHE A 6 -39.52 10.30 2.53
N LYS A 7 -40.07 9.16 2.99
CA LYS A 7 -39.29 8.09 3.62
C LYS A 7 -38.39 7.38 2.62
N LYS A 8 -38.78 7.28 1.36
CA LYS A 8 -37.94 6.69 0.30
C LYS A 8 -36.74 7.57 -0.06
N ILE A 9 -36.93 8.90 -0.06
CA ILE A 9 -35.83 9.87 -0.32
C ILE A 9 -34.82 9.88 0.84
N THR A 10 -35.30 9.81 2.08
CA THR A 10 -34.40 9.77 3.26
C THR A 10 -33.59 8.48 3.32
N ILE A 11 -34.14 7.34 2.95
CA ILE A 11 -33.45 6.05 2.87
C ILE A 11 -32.42 6.06 1.73
N ALA A 12 -32.75 6.65 0.57
CA ALA A 12 -31.81 6.78 -0.55
C ALA A 12 -30.63 7.70 -0.23
N LEU A 13 -30.87 8.80 0.53
CA LEU A 13 -29.80 9.71 0.99
C LEU A 13 -28.91 9.09 2.09
N LEU A 14 -29.45 8.22 2.94
CA LEU A 14 -28.66 7.50 3.95
C LEU A 14 -27.76 6.40 3.36
N LEU A 15 -28.15 5.81 2.23
CA LEU A 15 -27.33 4.81 1.52
C LEU A 15 -26.14 5.43 0.78
N CYS A 16 -26.12 6.74 0.55
CA CYS A 16 -24.99 7.45 -0.08
C CYS A 16 -23.90 7.86 0.91
N TYR A 17 -24.06 7.64 2.22
CA TYR A 17 -23.07 7.94 3.26
C TYR A 17 -22.43 6.69 3.87
N LEU A 18 -22.08 5.70 3.06
CA LEU A 18 -21.09 4.74 3.50
C LEU A 18 -19.73 5.44 3.45
N PRO A 19 -19.00 5.56 4.57
CA PRO A 19 -17.64 6.06 4.51
C PRO A 19 -16.86 5.09 3.61
N PHE A 20 -16.42 5.56 2.47
CA PHE A 20 -15.39 4.89 1.68
C PHE A 20 -14.15 4.87 2.58
N GLN A 21 -13.94 3.77 3.28
CA GLN A 21 -12.70 3.57 4.05
C GLN A 21 -11.59 3.54 3.02
N GLY A 22 -10.62 4.43 3.17
CA GLY A 22 -9.44 4.47 2.32
C GLY A 22 -8.83 3.07 2.26
N MET A 23 -8.82 2.49 1.08
CA MET A 23 -8.09 1.26 0.80
C MET A 23 -6.66 1.71 0.46
N ALA A 24 -5.67 1.05 0.99
CA ALA A 24 -4.26 1.14 0.57
C ALA A 24 -4.12 1.07 -0.96
N TRP A 25 -2.94 1.01 -1.55
CA TRP A 25 -2.91 0.80 -3.00
C TRP A 25 -4.14 0.00 -3.42
N GLY A 26 -5.06 0.58 -4.19
CA GLY A 26 -6.29 -0.10 -4.55
C GLY A 26 -6.03 -1.51 -5.06
N LEU A 27 -7.04 -2.33 -5.19
CA LEU A 27 -6.92 -3.75 -5.55
C LEU A 27 -5.95 -4.01 -6.71
N LEU A 28 -5.87 -3.06 -7.66
CA LEU A 28 -5.00 -3.16 -8.83
C LEU A 28 -3.52 -2.96 -8.45
N GLY A 29 -3.20 -1.94 -7.65
CA GLY A 29 -1.83 -1.63 -7.25
C GLY A 29 -1.21 -2.74 -6.40
N HIS A 30 -1.93 -3.28 -5.42
CA HIS A 30 -1.47 -4.43 -4.64
C HIS A 30 -1.20 -5.66 -5.51
N ARG A 31 -2.06 -5.96 -6.49
CA ARG A 31 -1.83 -7.06 -7.42
C ARG A 31 -0.59 -6.84 -8.28
N ILE A 32 -0.33 -5.61 -8.72
CA ILE A 32 0.88 -5.27 -9.48
C ILE A 32 2.12 -5.55 -8.62
N VAL A 33 2.13 -5.09 -7.37
CA VAL A 33 3.23 -5.32 -6.42
C VAL A 33 3.45 -6.82 -6.19
N GLY A 34 2.39 -7.58 -5.88
CA GLY A 34 2.48 -9.01 -5.67
C GLY A 34 2.94 -9.78 -6.91
N GLU A 35 2.52 -9.38 -8.11
CA GLU A 35 2.93 -9.96 -9.38
C GLU A 35 4.42 -9.69 -9.68
N ILE A 36 4.89 -8.46 -9.48
CA ILE A 36 6.31 -8.14 -9.63
C ILE A 36 7.14 -8.92 -8.62
N ALA A 37 6.70 -8.98 -7.36
CA ALA A 37 7.39 -9.76 -6.33
C ALA A 37 7.52 -11.23 -6.74
N ASP A 38 6.43 -11.85 -7.20
CA ASP A 38 6.46 -13.24 -7.64
C ASP A 38 7.50 -13.50 -8.74
N ARG A 39 7.64 -12.57 -9.69
CA ARG A 39 8.62 -12.68 -10.78
C ARG A 39 10.08 -12.62 -10.30
N HIS A 40 10.34 -12.03 -9.13
CA HIS A 40 11.69 -11.90 -8.54
C HIS A 40 11.97 -12.89 -7.41
N LEU A 41 11.04 -13.83 -7.10
CA LEU A 41 11.26 -14.87 -6.09
C LEU A 41 12.26 -15.93 -6.57
N THR A 42 13.11 -16.37 -5.64
CA THR A 42 13.90 -17.59 -5.83
C THR A 42 12.98 -18.81 -5.92
N LYS A 43 13.45 -19.89 -6.54
CA LYS A 43 12.69 -21.17 -6.60
C LYS A 43 12.35 -21.70 -5.20
N LYS A 44 13.26 -21.52 -4.24
CA LYS A 44 13.09 -22.00 -2.86
C LYS A 44 12.02 -21.18 -2.14
N ALA A 45 12.10 -19.84 -2.18
CA ALA A 45 11.11 -18.96 -1.58
C ALA A 45 9.71 -19.17 -2.20
N ARG A 46 9.61 -19.24 -3.53
CA ARG A 46 8.35 -19.52 -4.24
C ARG A 46 7.70 -20.81 -3.74
N LYS A 47 8.47 -21.92 -3.60
CA LYS A 47 7.94 -23.19 -3.10
C LYS A 47 7.45 -23.07 -1.65
N ALA A 48 8.20 -22.39 -0.79
CA ALA A 48 7.82 -22.17 0.60
C ALA A 48 6.55 -21.33 0.72
N ILE A 49 6.47 -20.21 -0.03
CA ILE A 49 5.29 -19.35 -0.08
C ILE A 49 4.06 -20.12 -0.57
N ALA A 50 4.18 -20.89 -1.64
CA ALA A 50 3.09 -21.71 -2.16
C ALA A 50 2.62 -22.75 -1.13
N SER A 51 3.51 -23.31 -0.30
CA SER A 51 3.11 -24.24 0.78
C SER A 51 2.31 -23.57 1.91
N ILE A 52 2.42 -22.24 2.06
CA ILE A 52 1.67 -21.45 3.05
C ILE A 52 0.36 -20.92 2.44
N LEU A 53 0.43 -20.31 1.24
CA LEU A 53 -0.72 -19.67 0.59
C LEU A 53 -1.67 -20.68 -0.11
N GLY A 54 -1.22 -21.89 -0.36
CA GLY A 54 -1.98 -22.86 -1.16
C GLY A 54 -2.06 -22.47 -2.63
N ASN A 55 -3.28 -22.32 -3.15
CA ASN A 55 -3.52 -21.98 -4.56
C ASN A 55 -3.49 -20.46 -4.85
N GLU A 56 -3.30 -19.62 -3.84
CA GLU A 56 -3.24 -18.18 -4.04
C GLU A 56 -1.83 -17.75 -4.47
N SER A 57 -1.74 -16.89 -5.48
CA SER A 57 -0.48 -16.20 -5.80
C SER A 57 -0.25 -15.01 -4.88
N PRO A 58 0.98 -14.48 -4.76
CA PRO A 58 1.24 -13.21 -4.06
C PRO A 58 0.37 -12.05 -4.57
N ALA A 59 0.08 -12.01 -5.89
CA ALA A 59 -0.79 -11.00 -6.47
C ALA A 59 -2.24 -11.10 -5.98
N ILE A 60 -2.78 -12.30 -5.85
CA ILE A 60 -4.17 -12.48 -5.39
C ILE A 60 -4.28 -12.25 -3.89
N THR A 61 -3.35 -12.82 -3.12
CA THR A 61 -3.36 -12.71 -1.66
C THR A 61 -3.09 -11.29 -1.15
N SER A 62 -2.44 -10.44 -1.97
CA SER A 62 -2.11 -9.05 -1.59
C SER A 62 -3.32 -8.19 -1.20
N ASN A 63 -4.52 -8.55 -1.65
CA ASN A 63 -5.75 -7.81 -1.33
C ASN A 63 -6.47 -8.34 -0.06
N TRP A 64 -5.99 -9.45 0.52
CA TRP A 64 -6.68 -10.09 1.64
C TRP A 64 -6.85 -9.14 2.84
N ALA A 65 -5.82 -8.35 3.17
CA ALA A 65 -5.83 -7.46 4.32
C ALA A 65 -6.91 -6.36 4.21
N ASP A 66 -7.24 -5.92 3.00
CA ASP A 66 -8.33 -4.99 2.77
C ASP A 66 -9.70 -5.67 2.83
N PHE A 67 -9.83 -6.87 2.29
CA PHE A 67 -11.09 -7.60 2.33
C PHE A 67 -11.48 -8.00 3.77
N VAL A 68 -10.51 -8.33 4.60
CA VAL A 68 -10.76 -8.75 5.98
C VAL A 68 -11.18 -7.59 6.89
N LYS A 69 -11.03 -6.34 6.49
CA LYS A 69 -11.52 -5.15 7.22
C LYS A 69 -13.03 -5.18 7.48
N SER A 70 -13.80 -5.97 6.72
CA SER A 70 -15.22 -6.19 6.95
C SER A 70 -15.52 -7.10 8.15
N ASP A 71 -14.55 -7.86 8.64
CA ASP A 71 -14.66 -8.74 9.81
C ASP A 71 -14.07 -8.06 11.05
N SER A 72 -14.91 -7.80 12.05
CA SER A 72 -14.52 -7.12 13.29
C SER A 72 -13.42 -7.84 14.09
N ASN A 73 -13.25 -9.16 13.91
CA ASN A 73 -12.18 -9.92 14.53
C ASN A 73 -10.78 -9.47 14.08
N TYR A 74 -10.68 -8.75 12.96
CA TYR A 74 -9.43 -8.24 12.40
C TYR A 74 -9.24 -6.73 12.57
N ASN A 75 -10.12 -6.04 13.32
CA ASN A 75 -9.99 -4.59 13.55
C ASN A 75 -8.64 -4.16 14.14
N TYR A 76 -7.97 -5.05 14.87
CA TYR A 76 -6.64 -4.80 15.44
C TYR A 76 -5.55 -4.61 14.37
N LEU A 77 -5.77 -5.04 13.13
CA LEU A 77 -4.85 -4.87 12.00
C LEU A 77 -4.90 -3.45 11.41
N SER A 78 -5.93 -2.65 11.70
CA SER A 78 -6.16 -1.37 11.05
C SER A 78 -4.97 -0.40 11.15
N ASN A 79 -4.30 -0.33 12.30
CA ASN A 79 -3.15 0.54 12.51
C ASN A 79 -1.84 -0.01 11.90
N TRP A 80 -1.86 -1.22 11.31
CA TRP A 80 -0.67 -1.82 10.71
C TRP A 80 -0.35 -1.24 9.34
N HIS A 81 -1.34 -0.63 8.66
CA HIS A 81 -1.27 -0.24 7.25
C HIS A 81 -0.47 1.04 6.98
N TYR A 82 -0.17 1.85 7.99
CA TYR A 82 0.43 3.18 7.79
C TYR A 82 1.29 3.61 8.99
N ILE A 83 2.02 4.67 8.77
CA ILE A 83 2.63 5.51 9.81
C ILE A 83 2.50 6.97 9.40
N ASN A 84 2.16 7.84 10.34
CA ASN A 84 2.11 9.28 10.06
C ASN A 84 3.34 9.97 10.66
N LEU A 85 4.01 10.77 9.84
CA LEU A 85 5.23 11.49 10.20
C LEU A 85 4.99 13.01 10.14
N LYS A 86 5.72 13.76 10.96
CA LYS A 86 5.67 15.23 10.92
C LYS A 86 6.26 15.75 9.61
N ALA A 87 5.76 16.90 9.14
CA ALA A 87 6.33 17.57 7.98
C ALA A 87 7.77 18.04 8.22
N GLY A 88 8.58 18.06 7.16
CA GLY A 88 9.90 18.66 7.17
C GLY A 88 11.02 17.88 7.88
N MET A 89 10.81 16.58 8.17
CA MET A 89 11.84 15.74 8.77
C MET A 89 12.94 15.38 7.76
N SER A 90 14.20 15.48 8.19
CA SER A 90 15.36 14.95 7.47
C SER A 90 15.38 13.41 7.45
N GLN A 91 16.21 12.83 6.59
CA GLN A 91 16.41 11.37 6.55
C GLN A 91 16.83 10.81 7.91
N GLN A 92 17.80 11.47 8.56
CA GLN A 92 18.31 11.03 9.87
C GLN A 92 17.20 11.05 10.94
N GLU A 93 16.36 12.09 10.95
CA GLU A 93 15.23 12.20 11.88
C GLU A 93 14.18 11.11 11.64
N VAL A 94 13.80 10.86 10.38
CA VAL A 94 12.85 9.79 10.03
C VAL A 94 13.40 8.43 10.46
N VAL A 95 14.63 8.08 10.06
CA VAL A 95 15.25 6.79 10.40
C VAL A 95 15.36 6.64 11.92
N SER A 96 15.85 7.66 12.63
CA SER A 96 15.96 7.62 14.08
C SER A 96 14.62 7.52 14.80
N TYR A 97 13.57 8.14 14.24
CA TYR A 97 12.20 7.99 14.75
C TYR A 97 11.70 6.56 14.60
N LEU A 98 11.84 5.98 13.39
CA LEU A 98 11.39 4.62 13.10
C LEU A 98 12.08 3.57 13.99
N GLU A 99 13.40 3.69 14.17
CA GLU A 99 14.20 2.75 14.97
C GLU A 99 13.87 2.78 16.47
N LYS A 100 13.40 3.93 16.98
CA LYS A 100 13.04 4.11 18.40
C LYS A 100 11.55 3.88 18.66
N ASP A 101 10.74 3.83 17.61
CA ASP A 101 9.29 3.73 17.76
C ASP A 101 8.87 2.32 18.18
N THR A 102 8.05 2.26 19.23
CA THR A 102 7.47 1.02 19.76
C THR A 102 5.96 0.93 19.54
N ALA A 103 5.36 1.96 18.93
CA ALA A 103 3.94 1.99 18.65
C ALA A 103 3.55 0.95 17.58
N THR A 104 2.29 0.54 17.60
CA THR A 104 1.76 -0.33 16.54
C THR A 104 1.51 0.47 15.27
N ASN A 105 2.36 0.27 14.25
CA ASN A 105 2.29 0.89 12.94
C ASN A 105 2.95 -0.01 11.88
N ALA A 106 2.94 0.42 10.62
CA ALA A 106 3.49 -0.35 9.51
C ALA A 106 4.96 -0.76 9.71
N TYR A 107 5.82 0.13 10.20
CA TYR A 107 7.25 -0.16 10.38
C TYR A 107 7.49 -1.26 11.43
N THR A 108 6.92 -1.09 12.63
CA THR A 108 7.08 -2.06 13.71
C THR A 108 6.45 -3.41 13.37
N ARG A 109 5.35 -3.42 12.59
CA ARG A 109 4.67 -4.66 12.22
C ARG A 109 5.36 -5.39 11.07
N ILE A 110 5.93 -4.70 10.09
CA ILE A 110 6.76 -5.33 9.06
C ILE A 110 7.94 -6.05 9.71
N ASN A 111 8.71 -5.38 10.57
CA ASN A 111 9.84 -5.98 11.26
C ASN A 111 9.43 -7.18 12.13
N PHE A 112 8.36 -7.03 12.91
CA PHE A 112 7.80 -8.13 13.69
C PHE A 112 7.44 -9.36 12.84
N MET A 113 6.78 -9.16 11.69
CA MET A 113 6.37 -10.27 10.83
C MET A 113 7.55 -10.95 10.13
N VAL A 114 8.57 -10.18 9.75
CA VAL A 114 9.84 -10.73 9.21
C VAL A 114 10.48 -11.69 10.22
N ASP A 115 10.61 -11.26 11.47
CA ASP A 115 11.22 -12.08 12.53
C ASP A 115 10.32 -13.29 12.86
N ALA A 116 9.02 -13.10 12.95
CA ALA A 116 8.07 -14.18 13.21
C ALA A 116 8.09 -15.25 12.12
N LEU A 117 8.09 -14.85 10.83
CA LEU A 117 8.10 -15.79 9.70
C LEU A 117 9.41 -16.60 9.58
N LYS A 118 10.52 -16.10 10.11
CA LYS A 118 11.78 -16.84 10.23
C LYS A 118 11.73 -17.93 11.32
N ASN A 119 10.75 -17.87 12.25
CA ASN A 119 10.60 -18.87 13.29
C ASN A 119 9.93 -20.13 12.74
N LYS A 120 10.70 -21.24 12.73
CA LYS A 120 10.22 -22.54 12.25
C LYS A 120 9.03 -23.10 13.03
N ASN A 121 8.90 -22.72 14.31
CA ASN A 121 7.84 -23.20 15.22
C ASN A 121 6.56 -22.36 15.15
N LEU A 122 6.49 -21.33 14.30
CA LEU A 122 5.28 -20.53 14.11
C LEU A 122 4.13 -21.42 13.61
N SER A 123 2.92 -21.22 14.15
CA SER A 123 1.74 -21.97 13.72
C SER A 123 1.42 -21.74 12.24
N GLN A 124 0.77 -22.68 11.59
CA GLN A 124 0.40 -22.55 10.16
C GLN A 124 -0.60 -21.40 9.95
N ALA A 125 -1.50 -21.19 10.90
CA ALA A 125 -2.45 -20.07 10.88
C ALA A 125 -1.73 -18.71 10.94
N ASP A 126 -0.76 -18.57 11.86
CA ASP A 126 0.03 -17.34 11.99
C ASP A 126 0.96 -17.11 10.78
N LYS A 127 1.55 -18.20 10.22
CA LYS A 127 2.32 -18.10 8.97
C LYS A 127 1.48 -17.53 7.84
N LEU A 128 0.26 -18.01 7.68
CA LEU A 128 -0.66 -17.54 6.65
C LEU A 128 -1.06 -16.08 6.88
N LEU A 129 -1.44 -15.73 8.12
CA LEU A 129 -1.81 -14.37 8.50
C LEU A 129 -0.67 -13.40 8.25
N TYR A 130 0.53 -13.70 8.78
CA TYR A 130 1.66 -12.79 8.69
C TYR A 130 2.22 -12.67 7.27
N LEU A 131 2.19 -13.75 6.49
CA LEU A 131 2.60 -13.69 5.09
C LEU A 131 1.64 -12.83 4.26
N ARG A 132 0.32 -12.99 4.43
CA ARG A 132 -0.70 -12.15 3.77
C ARG A 132 -0.54 -10.69 4.12
N MET A 133 -0.41 -10.38 5.42
CA MET A 133 -0.18 -9.03 5.91
C MET A 133 1.12 -8.44 5.39
N LEU A 134 2.24 -9.18 5.41
CA LEU A 134 3.53 -8.70 4.94
C LEU A 134 3.50 -8.35 3.46
N ILE A 135 2.90 -9.22 2.62
CA ILE A 135 2.73 -8.96 1.18
C ILE A 135 1.94 -7.67 0.95
N HIS A 136 0.90 -7.43 1.72
CA HIS A 136 0.08 -6.23 1.63
C HIS A 136 0.82 -4.98 2.12
N LEU A 137 1.36 -5.02 3.34
CA LEU A 137 1.97 -3.84 3.98
C LEU A 137 3.20 -3.32 3.24
N VAL A 138 3.99 -4.19 2.60
CA VAL A 138 5.10 -3.72 1.75
C VAL A 138 4.55 -2.94 0.55
N GLY A 139 3.40 -3.30 0.01
CA GLY A 139 2.68 -2.47 -0.96
C GLY A 139 2.30 -1.11 -0.36
N ASP A 140 1.62 -1.12 0.79
CA ASP A 140 1.12 0.08 1.47
C ASP A 140 2.19 1.13 1.68
N ILE A 141 3.33 0.75 2.26
CA ILE A 141 4.36 1.72 2.61
C ILE A 141 5.08 2.32 1.40
N HIS A 142 4.87 1.79 0.20
CA HIS A 142 5.32 2.39 -1.05
C HIS A 142 4.26 3.30 -1.69
N GLN A 143 3.03 3.32 -1.18
CA GLN A 143 2.07 4.39 -1.47
C GLN A 143 2.43 5.59 -0.56
N PRO A 144 2.84 6.72 -1.13
CA PRO A 144 3.45 7.79 -0.34
C PRO A 144 2.60 8.29 0.83
N LEU A 145 1.28 8.35 0.66
CA LEU A 145 0.38 8.87 1.69
C LEU A 145 0.13 7.91 2.87
N HIS A 146 0.57 6.64 2.77
CA HIS A 146 0.66 5.73 3.93
C HIS A 146 1.81 6.09 4.88
N VAL A 147 2.70 7.00 4.43
CA VAL A 147 3.75 7.63 5.25
C VAL A 147 3.50 9.15 5.28
N GLY A 148 2.22 9.54 5.34
CA GLY A 148 1.75 10.91 5.26
C GLY A 148 1.75 11.65 6.59
N ARG A 149 0.94 12.71 6.67
CA ARG A 149 0.87 13.58 7.85
C ARG A 149 -0.26 13.18 8.81
N PRO A 150 -0.10 13.34 10.14
CA PRO A 150 -1.14 13.02 11.11
C PRO A 150 -2.36 13.97 11.03
N ASP A 151 -2.14 15.23 10.68
CA ASP A 151 -3.17 16.28 10.74
C ASP A 151 -4.31 16.07 9.73
N ASP A 152 -3.99 15.45 8.59
CA ASP A 152 -4.93 15.16 7.53
C ASP A 152 -5.16 13.66 7.30
N LEU A 153 -4.66 12.81 8.20
CA LEU A 153 -4.77 11.35 8.12
C LEU A 153 -4.18 10.80 6.81
N GLY A 154 -2.98 11.23 6.44
CA GLY A 154 -2.34 10.79 5.21
C GLY A 154 -3.08 11.25 3.95
N GLY A 155 -3.61 12.48 3.93
CA GLY A 155 -4.34 13.04 2.78
C GLY A 155 -5.83 12.66 2.71
N ASN A 156 -6.35 11.85 3.65
CA ASN A 156 -7.78 11.49 3.66
C ASN A 156 -8.70 12.70 3.90
N ARG A 157 -8.21 13.77 4.54
CA ARG A 157 -8.97 15.00 4.76
C ARG A 157 -8.76 16.07 3.69
N ILE A 158 -7.90 15.84 2.71
CA ILE A 158 -7.64 16.76 1.61
C ILE A 158 -8.54 16.40 0.43
N ARG A 159 -9.46 17.29 0.06
CA ARG A 159 -10.36 17.09 -1.08
C ARG A 159 -9.69 17.60 -2.36
N VAL A 160 -9.86 16.82 -3.42
CA VAL A 160 -9.38 17.14 -4.78
C VAL A 160 -10.47 16.79 -5.80
N LEU A 161 -10.43 17.46 -6.95
CA LEU A 161 -11.30 17.16 -8.08
C LEU A 161 -10.48 16.47 -9.18
N TRP A 162 -10.71 15.21 -9.42
CA TRP A 162 -10.13 14.47 -10.54
C TRP A 162 -11.09 14.46 -11.71
N PHE A 163 -10.78 15.19 -12.79
CA PHE A 163 -11.70 15.43 -13.93
C PHE A 163 -13.08 15.90 -13.48
N ASN A 164 -13.16 16.79 -12.49
CA ASN A 164 -14.37 17.32 -11.84
C ASN A 164 -15.11 16.33 -10.93
N GLU A 165 -14.67 15.10 -10.77
CA GLU A 165 -15.17 14.17 -9.78
C GLU A 165 -14.46 14.33 -8.44
N SER A 166 -15.21 14.32 -7.34
CA SER A 166 -14.68 14.57 -5.99
C SER A 166 -14.07 13.31 -5.38
N TYR A 167 -12.80 13.40 -4.98
CA TYR A 167 -12.06 12.39 -4.24
C TYR A 167 -11.36 13.02 -3.04
N ASN A 168 -10.82 12.21 -2.14
CA ASN A 168 -9.75 12.68 -1.27
C ASN A 168 -8.38 12.36 -1.90
N LEU A 169 -7.34 13.07 -1.45
CA LEU A 169 -6.00 12.93 -2.01
C LEU A 169 -5.43 11.52 -1.81
N HIS A 170 -5.72 10.89 -0.67
CA HIS A 170 -5.31 9.52 -0.38
C HIS A 170 -5.91 8.53 -1.39
N GLN A 171 -7.23 8.58 -1.57
CA GLN A 171 -7.94 7.74 -2.53
C GLN A 171 -7.48 7.94 -3.98
N LEU A 172 -7.15 9.18 -4.35
CA LEU A 172 -6.58 9.47 -5.68
C LEU A 172 -5.30 8.67 -5.91
N TRP A 173 -4.43 8.58 -4.91
CA TRP A 173 -3.17 7.85 -4.99
C TRP A 173 -3.35 6.34 -4.85
N ASP A 174 -4.24 5.90 -3.99
CA ASP A 174 -4.48 4.47 -3.79
C ASP A 174 -4.98 3.77 -5.05
N ASP A 175 -5.98 4.33 -5.71
CA ASP A 175 -6.70 3.64 -6.76
C ASP A 175 -6.79 4.41 -8.08
N VAL A 176 -7.20 5.69 -8.02
CA VAL A 176 -7.65 6.41 -9.21
C VAL A 176 -6.52 6.59 -10.23
N LEU A 177 -5.32 6.97 -9.78
CA LEU A 177 -4.16 7.16 -10.66
C LEU A 177 -3.69 5.85 -11.30
N VAL A 178 -3.72 4.75 -10.55
CA VAL A 178 -3.32 3.43 -11.06
C VAL A 178 -4.36 2.92 -12.06
N SER A 179 -5.64 2.97 -11.70
CA SER A 179 -6.76 2.53 -12.54
C SER A 179 -6.94 3.39 -13.80
N PHE A 180 -6.51 4.66 -13.77
CA PHE A 180 -6.54 5.56 -14.93
C PHE A 180 -5.68 5.08 -16.09
N GLN A 181 -4.65 4.27 -15.85
CA GLN A 181 -3.78 3.72 -16.90
C GLN A 181 -4.46 2.63 -17.73
N LYS A 182 -5.61 2.09 -17.28
CA LYS A 182 -6.45 1.12 -18.02
C LYS A 182 -5.74 -0.17 -18.42
N LEU A 183 -4.75 -0.61 -17.64
CA LEU A 183 -4.05 -1.87 -17.81
C LEU A 183 -4.52 -2.90 -16.76
N SER A 184 -4.54 -4.17 -17.11
CA SER A 184 -4.63 -5.25 -16.12
C SER A 184 -3.37 -5.30 -15.26
N TYR A 185 -3.45 -5.92 -14.07
CA TYR A 185 -2.26 -6.00 -13.19
C TYR A 185 -1.08 -6.73 -13.84
N THR A 186 -1.33 -7.74 -14.67
CA THR A 186 -0.27 -8.50 -15.36
C THR A 186 0.37 -7.70 -16.49
N GLU A 187 -0.44 -6.96 -17.27
CA GLU A 187 0.06 -6.05 -18.29
C GLU A 187 0.88 -4.94 -17.67
N TYR A 188 0.36 -4.33 -16.59
CA TYR A 188 1.05 -3.24 -15.91
C TYR A 188 2.36 -3.69 -15.27
N ALA A 189 2.34 -4.82 -14.54
CA ALA A 189 3.56 -5.40 -13.99
C ALA A 189 4.59 -5.71 -15.09
N THR A 190 4.15 -6.18 -16.27
CA THR A 190 5.04 -6.40 -17.42
C THR A 190 5.59 -5.09 -17.95
N ALA A 191 4.73 -4.07 -18.07
CA ALA A 191 5.10 -2.77 -18.62
C ALA A 191 6.13 -2.00 -17.79
N ILE A 192 6.13 -2.16 -16.45
CA ILE A 192 7.01 -1.40 -15.57
C ILE A 192 8.18 -2.20 -14.99
N ASN A 193 8.19 -3.53 -15.10
CA ASN A 193 9.22 -4.38 -14.49
C ASN A 193 10.52 -4.41 -15.32
N TYR A 194 11.13 -3.24 -15.51
CA TYR A 194 12.40 -3.08 -16.19
C TYR A 194 13.50 -2.74 -15.20
N VAL A 195 14.11 -3.77 -14.61
CA VAL A 195 15.27 -3.65 -13.72
C VAL A 195 16.38 -4.59 -14.19
N THR A 196 17.62 -4.09 -14.17
CA THR A 196 18.80 -4.94 -14.37
C THR A 196 19.04 -5.83 -13.14
N LYS A 197 19.86 -6.85 -13.30
CA LYS A 197 20.26 -7.70 -12.16
C LYS A 197 20.91 -6.89 -11.03
N ASP A 198 21.75 -5.91 -11.38
CA ASP A 198 22.44 -5.07 -10.38
C ASP A 198 21.46 -4.14 -9.67
N GLN A 199 20.53 -3.54 -10.40
CA GLN A 199 19.46 -2.73 -9.79
C GLN A 199 18.56 -3.58 -8.89
N THR A 200 18.19 -4.79 -9.31
CA THR A 200 17.43 -5.74 -8.49
C THR A 200 18.15 -6.03 -7.18
N LYS A 201 19.46 -6.35 -7.26
CA LYS A 201 20.28 -6.63 -6.08
C LYS A 201 20.37 -5.43 -5.14
N THR A 202 20.58 -4.23 -5.68
CA THR A 202 20.64 -2.98 -4.89
C THR A 202 19.33 -2.74 -4.15
N LEU A 203 18.21 -2.80 -4.85
CA LEU A 203 16.89 -2.63 -4.23
C LEU A 203 16.59 -3.69 -3.17
N GLN A 204 16.88 -4.96 -3.43
CA GLN A 204 16.65 -6.05 -2.47
C GLN A 204 17.50 -5.94 -1.20
N GLN A 205 18.58 -5.17 -1.21
CA GLN A 205 19.45 -4.93 -0.06
C GLN A 205 19.17 -3.59 0.64
N GLU A 206 18.25 -2.78 0.13
CA GLU A 206 17.92 -1.49 0.71
C GLU A 206 17.23 -1.66 2.08
N PRO A 207 17.68 -0.97 3.14
CA PRO A 207 17.04 -1.05 4.46
C PRO A 207 15.58 -0.63 4.45
N VAL A 208 14.72 -1.32 5.21
CA VAL A 208 13.29 -1.02 5.31
C VAL A 208 13.03 0.45 5.71
N SER A 209 13.85 1.02 6.62
CA SER A 209 13.73 2.42 7.04
C SER A 209 13.89 3.42 5.88
N LEU A 210 14.68 3.08 4.85
CA LEU A 210 14.82 3.91 3.66
C LEU A 210 13.59 3.83 2.75
N TRP A 211 12.87 2.72 2.71
CA TRP A 211 11.61 2.64 1.96
C TRP A 211 10.59 3.64 2.51
N PHE A 212 10.50 3.71 3.83
CA PHE A 212 9.63 4.70 4.51
C PHE A 212 10.09 6.13 4.21
N TYR A 213 11.39 6.42 4.31
CA TYR A 213 11.91 7.75 4.01
C TYR A 213 11.67 8.16 2.55
N ASN A 214 11.88 7.26 1.60
CA ASN A 214 11.63 7.52 0.18
C ASN A 214 10.14 7.83 -0.08
N SER A 215 9.24 7.06 0.52
CA SER A 215 7.78 7.32 0.43
C SER A 215 7.40 8.64 1.10
N TYR A 216 7.96 8.94 2.27
CA TYR A 216 7.79 10.21 2.97
C TYR A 216 8.22 11.41 2.11
N GLN A 217 9.37 11.35 1.46
CA GLN A 217 9.82 12.44 0.58
C GLN A 217 8.85 12.68 -0.58
N ILE A 218 8.29 11.60 -1.15
CA ILE A 218 7.29 11.73 -2.21
C ILE A 218 6.00 12.32 -1.64
N ALA A 219 5.57 11.91 -0.45
CA ALA A 219 4.41 12.50 0.23
C ALA A 219 4.58 14.00 0.44
N GLU A 220 5.74 14.45 0.96
CA GLU A 220 6.04 15.89 1.13
C GLU A 220 5.95 16.67 -0.20
N LYS A 221 6.42 16.08 -1.30
CA LYS A 221 6.29 16.67 -2.63
C LYS A 221 4.82 16.76 -3.07
N ILE A 222 4.03 15.70 -2.84
CA ILE A 222 2.59 15.67 -3.14
C ILE A 222 1.86 16.78 -2.36
N TYR A 223 2.13 16.89 -1.06
CA TYR A 223 1.56 17.93 -0.21
C TYR A 223 1.96 19.36 -0.67
N GLY A 224 3.18 19.53 -1.16
CA GLY A 224 3.63 20.81 -1.69
C GLY A 224 2.93 21.25 -2.98
N ASP A 225 2.41 20.28 -3.73
CA ASP A 225 1.73 20.52 -5.02
C ASP A 225 0.21 20.68 -4.89
N VAL A 226 -0.37 20.28 -3.77
CA VAL A 226 -1.82 20.37 -3.51
C VAL A 226 -2.05 21.45 -2.48
N ALA A 227 -2.45 22.65 -2.95
CA ALA A 227 -2.52 23.87 -2.13
C ALA A 227 -3.74 23.95 -1.18
N GLY A 228 -4.60 22.93 -1.13
CA GLY A 228 -5.52 22.73 -0.01
C GLY A 228 -6.95 23.24 -0.14
N LYS A 229 -7.46 23.60 -1.33
CA LYS A 229 -8.91 23.78 -1.53
C LYS A 229 -9.34 23.25 -2.89
N GLU A 230 -9.80 21.98 -2.91
CA GLU A 230 -10.42 21.35 -4.09
C GLU A 230 -9.63 21.57 -5.39
N ASP A 231 -8.31 21.30 -5.34
CA ASP A 231 -7.46 21.43 -6.52
C ASP A 231 -8.01 20.58 -7.67
N LYS A 232 -8.13 21.20 -8.85
CA LYS A 232 -8.59 20.55 -10.06
C LYS A 232 -7.44 19.81 -10.72
N LEU A 233 -7.43 18.51 -10.59
CA LEU A 233 -6.41 17.62 -11.10
C LEU A 233 -6.90 16.87 -12.35
N SER A 234 -6.00 16.64 -13.30
CA SER A 234 -6.35 16.00 -14.57
C SER A 234 -5.09 15.40 -15.24
N TYR A 235 -5.05 15.36 -16.55
CA TYR A 235 -3.92 14.86 -17.34
C TYR A 235 -2.57 15.40 -16.92
N ALA A 236 -2.47 16.69 -16.57
CA ALA A 236 -1.21 17.31 -16.14
C ALA A 236 -0.68 16.70 -14.85
N TYR A 237 -1.57 16.41 -13.89
CA TYR A 237 -1.20 15.73 -12.65
C TYR A 237 -0.78 14.28 -12.91
N ASN A 238 -1.54 13.53 -13.74
CA ASN A 238 -1.14 12.20 -14.17
C ASN A 238 0.24 12.20 -14.85
N PHE A 239 0.46 13.11 -15.77
CA PHE A 239 1.75 13.24 -16.48
C PHE A 239 2.92 13.47 -15.50
N LYS A 240 2.72 14.35 -14.51
CA LYS A 240 3.73 14.67 -13.49
C LYS A 240 4.05 13.48 -12.58
N TYR A 241 3.04 12.69 -12.20
CA TYR A 241 3.18 11.70 -11.15
C TYR A 241 3.20 10.24 -11.61
N LYS A 242 2.82 9.96 -12.86
CA LYS A 242 2.78 8.60 -13.42
C LYS A 242 4.10 7.85 -13.21
N SER A 243 5.23 8.44 -13.62
CA SER A 243 6.54 7.78 -13.50
C SER A 243 6.93 7.54 -12.04
N ILE A 244 6.59 8.47 -11.12
CA ILE A 244 6.86 8.32 -9.69
C ILE A 244 6.03 7.17 -9.12
N MET A 245 4.74 7.10 -9.44
CA MET A 245 3.83 6.04 -9.02
C MET A 245 4.31 4.67 -9.55
N GLU A 246 4.67 4.59 -10.82
CA GLU A 246 5.20 3.37 -11.44
C GLU A 246 6.50 2.89 -10.79
N GLN A 247 7.40 3.82 -10.43
CA GLN A 247 8.62 3.49 -9.70
C GLN A 247 8.33 2.98 -8.29
N GLN A 248 7.32 3.53 -7.59
CA GLN A 248 6.92 3.03 -6.28
C GLN A 248 6.34 1.61 -6.36
N LEU A 249 5.48 1.32 -7.33
CA LEU A 249 4.95 -0.02 -7.58
C LEU A 249 6.06 -1.03 -7.90
N LEU A 250 7.02 -0.65 -8.76
CA LEU A 250 8.17 -1.48 -9.11
C LEU A 250 9.05 -1.76 -7.89
N LYS A 251 9.45 -0.71 -7.16
CA LYS A 251 10.26 -0.84 -5.95
C LYS A 251 9.57 -1.72 -4.92
N ALA A 252 8.29 -1.50 -4.66
CA ALA A 252 7.51 -2.32 -3.73
C ALA A 252 7.60 -3.81 -4.06
N GLY A 253 7.41 -4.19 -5.32
CA GLY A 253 7.50 -5.58 -5.76
C GLY A 253 8.91 -6.17 -5.61
N VAL A 254 9.94 -5.42 -5.99
CA VAL A 254 11.33 -5.89 -5.89
C VAL A 254 11.80 -5.99 -4.43
N HIS A 255 11.45 -5.02 -3.58
CA HIS A 255 11.72 -5.02 -2.14
C HIS A 255 11.02 -6.19 -1.45
N LEU A 256 9.73 -6.41 -1.75
CA LEU A 256 8.96 -7.54 -1.24
C LEU A 256 9.63 -8.87 -1.61
N ALA A 257 10.05 -9.03 -2.86
CA ALA A 257 10.74 -10.24 -3.29
C ALA A 257 12.06 -10.46 -2.52
N GLY A 258 12.84 -9.40 -2.33
CA GLY A 258 14.09 -9.47 -1.54
C GLY A 258 13.83 -9.95 -0.12
N MET A 259 12.87 -9.34 0.55
CA MET A 259 12.46 -9.71 1.92
C MET A 259 11.94 -11.16 2.00
N LEU A 260 11.07 -11.58 1.07
CA LEU A 260 10.56 -12.95 1.03
C LEU A 260 11.65 -13.97 0.69
N ASN A 261 12.58 -13.62 -0.20
CA ASN A 261 13.73 -14.46 -0.49
C ASN A 261 14.61 -14.65 0.74
N GLU A 262 14.84 -13.60 1.54
CA GLU A 262 15.60 -13.71 2.79
C GLU A 262 14.89 -14.58 3.83
N ILE A 263 13.59 -14.39 4.03
CA ILE A 263 12.80 -15.15 5.02
C ILE A 263 12.78 -16.64 4.70
N PHE A 264 12.67 -17.01 3.43
CA PHE A 264 12.38 -18.39 2.99
C PHE A 264 13.56 -19.10 2.30
N ASN A 265 14.77 -18.53 2.36
CA ASN A 265 15.99 -19.17 1.84
C ASN A 265 16.63 -20.18 2.80
#